data_f9fab388b822f2ea46af3be7a5ba1946
#
_entry.id   f9fab388b822f2ea46af3be7a5ba1946
#
_cell.length_a   1.000
_cell.length_b   1.000
_cell.length_c   1.000
_cell.angle_alpha   90.00
_cell.angle_beta   90.00
_cell.angle_gamma   90.00
#
_symmetry.space_group_name_H-M   'P 1'
#
loop_
_entity.id
_entity.type
_entity.pdbx_description
1 polymer ?
#
loop_
_entity_poly.entity_id
_entity_poly.type
_entity_poly.pdbx_seq_one_letter_code
_entity_poly.pdbx_strand_id
1 'polypeptide(L)'
;MDAFDQLPRAIGRPSAFVPKAARLLVAALSLIAAANSSAASFLDPPAPPVADEVLLISTRGIGTDCDAAQMDRELDCRRLAFDGEGKPTWIAYDWHNLQKSENALRQTVIYVHGNRVSVGYDATEGIAVYESLINARSEREPVRYIIWSWPSSQIPGLIKDYQVKAVRTNPVAWQLAWFMDQLPAETPLALMGYSYGARAVSGAMHILGGGHIGNLKLDERAHPDRPAARVALMAAAFDADWVLPGEVHQKALTQIERMVVITNHHDPAMKYFKLSTKMSGVDALGLNGIPDVKKLGTASKRIQQIDVTAEVGRSHVIYDYLADTPKMNRMWQQLLDEDATPLRDEPVPAYAGLDADTALR
;
A
#
# COMPACT_ATOMS: atom_id res chain seq x y z
N MET A 1 -32.37 -18.88 12.62
CA MET A 1 -33.23 -19.31 11.53
C MET A 1 -33.15 -18.19 10.50
N ASP A 2 -32.28 -18.38 9.58
CA ASP A 2 -32.27 -18.16 8.14
C ASP A 2 -32.51 -16.73 7.62
N ALA A 3 -31.48 -15.87 7.69
CA ALA A 3 -31.44 -14.63 6.96
C ALA A 3 -30.05 -14.37 6.25
N PHE A 4 -29.24 -15.42 6.07
CA PHE A 4 -27.88 -15.28 5.51
C PHE A 4 -27.63 -16.07 4.21
N ASP A 5 -28.70 -16.54 3.55
CA ASP A 5 -28.57 -17.47 2.42
C ASP A 5 -28.88 -16.84 1.03
N GLN A 6 -28.76 -15.52 0.90
CA GLN A 6 -28.89 -14.86 -0.40
C GLN A 6 -27.66 -13.99 -0.75
N LEU A 7 -26.53 -14.65 -0.93
CA LEU A 7 -25.46 -14.11 -1.76
C LEU A 7 -25.51 -14.84 -3.11
N PRO A 8 -25.60 -14.12 -4.25
CA PRO A 8 -25.69 -14.77 -5.55
C PRO A 8 -24.39 -15.54 -5.84
N ARG A 9 -24.54 -16.84 -6.10
CA ARG A 9 -23.52 -17.65 -6.74
C ARG A 9 -23.35 -17.19 -8.20
N ALA A 10 -22.39 -16.36 -8.44
CA ALA A 10 -21.89 -16.09 -9.79
C ALA A 10 -20.36 -16.22 -9.77
N ILE A 11 -19.90 -17.47 -9.65
CA ILE A 11 -18.53 -17.80 -10.04
C ILE A 11 -18.61 -18.15 -11.52
N GLY A 12 -18.69 -17.12 -12.36
CA GLY A 12 -18.31 -17.23 -13.76
C GLY A 12 -16.82 -17.49 -13.81
N ARG A 13 -16.40 -18.51 -14.58
CA ARG A 13 -15.01 -18.77 -14.91
C ARG A 13 -14.37 -17.45 -15.38
N PRO A 14 -13.19 -17.05 -14.89
CA PRO A 14 -12.51 -15.89 -15.43
C PRO A 14 -12.15 -16.22 -16.88
N SER A 15 -12.85 -15.60 -17.83
CA SER A 15 -12.33 -15.46 -19.18
C SER A 15 -11.02 -14.71 -19.04
N ALA A 16 -9.95 -15.21 -19.63
CA ALA A 16 -8.64 -14.56 -19.66
C ALA A 16 -8.80 -13.22 -20.41
N PHE A 17 -9.19 -12.19 -19.68
CA PHE A 17 -9.21 -10.81 -20.14
C PHE A 17 -7.80 -10.27 -19.91
N VAL A 18 -6.95 -10.39 -20.91
CA VAL A 18 -5.68 -9.68 -20.95
C VAL A 18 -6.02 -8.23 -21.25
N PRO A 19 -5.79 -7.29 -20.32
CA PRO A 19 -6.09 -5.88 -20.55
C PRO A 19 -5.35 -5.37 -21.79
N LYS A 20 -6.01 -4.52 -22.58
CA LYS A 20 -5.41 -3.88 -23.78
C LYS A 20 -4.12 -3.09 -23.45
N ALA A 21 -3.93 -2.67 -22.22
CA ALA A 21 -2.73 -1.99 -21.74
C ALA A 21 -1.46 -2.83 -21.86
N ALA A 22 -1.52 -4.15 -21.62
CA ALA A 22 -0.37 -5.04 -21.80
C ALA A 22 0.10 -5.11 -23.27
N ARG A 23 -0.82 -4.90 -24.23
CA ARG A 23 -0.47 -4.82 -25.66
C ARG A 23 0.15 -3.49 -26.06
N LEU A 24 -0.15 -2.41 -25.37
CA LEU A 24 0.43 -1.08 -25.64
C LEU A 24 1.85 -0.96 -25.11
N LEU A 25 2.19 -1.62 -24.00
CA LEU A 25 3.56 -1.64 -23.47
C LEU A 25 4.53 -2.35 -24.44
N VAL A 26 4.10 -3.41 -25.11
CA VAL A 26 4.87 -4.13 -26.14
C VAL A 26 5.01 -3.29 -27.42
N ALA A 27 3.99 -2.51 -27.79
CA ALA A 27 4.03 -1.70 -29.00
C ALA A 27 4.90 -0.43 -28.85
N ALA A 28 5.01 0.14 -27.65
CA ALA A 28 5.85 1.32 -27.40
C ALA A 28 7.36 1.01 -27.41
N LEU A 29 7.75 -0.23 -27.11
CA LEU A 29 9.15 -0.66 -27.16
C LEU A 29 9.62 -1.07 -28.56
N SER A 30 8.71 -1.35 -29.51
CA SER A 30 9.06 -1.79 -30.87
C SER A 30 9.21 -0.66 -31.90
N LEU A 31 8.87 0.58 -31.55
CA LEU A 31 8.88 1.72 -32.50
C LEU A 31 10.10 2.63 -32.43
N ILE A 32 11.12 2.30 -31.64
CA ILE A 32 12.38 3.11 -31.54
C ILE A 32 13.52 2.55 -32.42
N ALA A 33 13.30 1.46 -33.14
CA ALA A 33 14.37 0.77 -33.91
C ALA A 33 14.47 1.15 -35.39
N ALA A 34 13.85 2.21 -35.89
CA ALA A 34 14.01 2.60 -37.30
C ALA A 34 13.94 4.12 -37.50
N ALA A 35 15.06 4.80 -37.39
CA ALA A 35 15.49 5.94 -38.23
C ALA A 35 16.74 6.60 -37.61
N ASN A 36 17.84 6.48 -38.32
CA ASN A 36 18.77 7.53 -38.69
C ASN A 36 20.21 7.03 -38.79
N SER A 37 20.61 6.64 -39.99
CA SER A 37 21.99 6.62 -40.38
C SER A 37 22.39 8.07 -40.75
N SER A 38 23.07 8.75 -39.86
CA SER A 38 23.87 9.90 -40.20
C SER A 38 25.13 9.86 -39.35
N ALA A 39 26.29 9.85 -40.01
CA ALA A 39 27.59 9.77 -39.38
C ALA A 39 27.82 10.97 -38.46
N ALA A 40 27.89 10.73 -37.15
CA ALA A 40 28.40 11.69 -36.19
C ALA A 40 29.18 10.92 -35.11
N SER A 41 30.42 11.41 -34.91
CA SER A 41 31.38 11.16 -33.82
C SER A 41 31.04 10.09 -32.75
N PHE A 42 32.02 9.25 -32.46
CA PHE A 42 32.10 8.31 -31.36
C PHE A 42 31.92 9.01 -30.01
N LEU A 43 30.67 9.29 -29.66
CA LEU A 43 30.23 9.45 -28.27
C LEU A 43 29.57 8.12 -27.91
N ASP A 44 29.91 7.54 -26.77
CA ASP A 44 29.26 6.36 -26.26
C ASP A 44 27.72 6.53 -26.35
N PRO A 45 26.99 5.52 -26.82
CA PRO A 45 25.55 5.61 -26.89
C PRO A 45 25.03 5.97 -25.50
N PRO A 46 24.09 6.93 -25.37
CA PRO A 46 23.50 7.24 -24.08
C PRO A 46 23.01 5.95 -23.43
N ALA A 47 23.32 5.77 -22.15
CA ALA A 47 22.85 4.61 -21.40
C ALA A 47 21.33 4.47 -21.63
N PRO A 48 20.82 3.26 -21.86
CA PRO A 48 19.39 3.07 -22.06
C PRO A 48 18.64 3.66 -20.86
N PRO A 49 17.47 4.31 -21.07
CA PRO A 49 16.73 4.89 -19.98
C PRO A 49 16.48 3.83 -18.90
N VAL A 50 16.78 4.15 -17.67
CA VAL A 50 16.60 3.22 -16.54
C VAL A 50 15.11 2.95 -16.40
N ALA A 51 14.73 1.68 -16.53
CA ALA A 51 13.34 1.26 -16.39
C ALA A 51 12.92 1.14 -14.90
N ASP A 52 11.62 1.18 -14.65
CA ASP A 52 11.07 0.85 -13.34
C ASP A 52 11.52 -0.56 -12.91
N GLU A 53 11.72 -0.74 -11.61
CA GLU A 53 12.04 -2.04 -11.01
C GLU A 53 10.84 -2.53 -10.21
N VAL A 54 10.23 -3.64 -10.63
CA VAL A 54 9.07 -4.22 -9.94
C VAL A 54 9.50 -5.47 -9.20
N LEU A 55 9.29 -5.48 -7.88
CA LEU A 55 9.68 -6.55 -6.97
C LEU A 55 8.47 -7.13 -6.25
N LEU A 56 8.50 -8.43 -5.98
CA LEU A 56 7.61 -9.12 -5.07
C LEU A 56 8.45 -9.60 -3.88
N ILE A 57 8.21 -9.05 -2.71
CA ILE A 57 8.86 -9.44 -1.47
C ILE A 57 7.86 -10.15 -0.58
N SER A 58 8.18 -11.38 -0.18
CA SER A 58 7.26 -12.24 0.55
C SER A 58 7.79 -12.66 1.91
N THR A 59 6.98 -12.39 2.94
CA THR A 59 7.18 -12.89 4.31
C THR A 59 6.31 -14.11 4.62
N ARG A 60 5.66 -14.71 3.61
CA ARG A 60 4.76 -15.86 3.79
C ARG A 60 5.46 -17.09 4.37
N GLY A 61 6.73 -17.32 3.97
CA GLY A 61 7.56 -18.40 4.51
C GLY A 61 8.00 -18.15 5.95
N ILE A 62 8.24 -16.89 6.32
CA ILE A 62 8.62 -16.46 7.66
C ILE A 62 7.42 -16.49 8.62
N GLY A 63 6.22 -16.24 8.09
CA GLY A 63 4.99 -16.30 8.88
C GLY A 63 4.83 -15.11 9.83
N THR A 64 4.84 -15.39 11.14
CA THR A 64 4.68 -14.36 12.18
C THR A 64 5.94 -14.14 13.01
N ASP A 65 7.04 -14.72 12.62
CA ASP A 65 8.30 -14.57 13.33
C ASP A 65 8.89 -13.17 13.12
N CYS A 66 9.41 -12.61 14.19
CA CYS A 66 9.99 -11.26 14.24
C CYS A 66 11.45 -11.38 14.70
N ASP A 67 12.25 -12.09 13.91
CA ASP A 67 13.68 -12.31 14.11
C ASP A 67 14.47 -11.71 12.93
N ALA A 68 15.36 -10.78 13.23
CA ALA A 68 16.11 -10.05 12.21
C ALA A 68 17.02 -10.97 11.39
N ALA A 69 17.66 -11.97 12.05
CA ALA A 69 18.54 -12.90 11.35
C ALA A 69 17.76 -13.88 10.46
N GLN A 70 16.52 -14.21 10.84
CA GLN A 70 15.63 -15.01 9.99
C GLN A 70 15.16 -14.17 8.80
N MET A 71 14.73 -12.92 9.02
CA MET A 71 14.36 -12.01 7.95
C MET A 71 15.48 -11.87 6.92
N ASP A 72 16.71 -11.67 7.40
CA ASP A 72 17.89 -11.51 6.55
C ASP A 72 18.13 -12.71 5.64
N ARG A 73 17.95 -13.93 6.15
CA ARG A 73 18.23 -15.18 5.42
C ARG A 73 17.06 -15.67 4.55
N GLU A 74 15.82 -15.45 4.98
CA GLU A 74 14.64 -16.16 4.45
C GLU A 74 13.65 -15.26 3.71
N LEU A 75 13.95 -13.97 3.57
CA LEU A 75 13.09 -13.05 2.83
C LEU A 75 13.06 -13.44 1.33
N ASP A 76 11.94 -13.98 0.87
CA ASP A 76 11.76 -14.33 -0.55
C ASP A 76 11.56 -13.04 -1.36
N CYS A 77 12.51 -12.75 -2.22
CA CYS A 77 12.45 -11.61 -3.12
C CYS A 77 12.53 -12.06 -4.57
N ARG A 78 11.61 -11.55 -5.39
CA ARG A 78 11.55 -11.83 -6.82
C ARG A 78 11.41 -10.54 -7.60
N ARG A 79 12.05 -10.49 -8.76
CA ARG A 79 11.97 -9.36 -9.69
C ARG A 79 11.14 -9.76 -10.91
N LEU A 80 10.25 -8.88 -11.33
CA LEU A 80 9.55 -9.02 -12.59
C LEU A 80 10.55 -8.85 -13.75
N ALA A 81 10.59 -9.82 -14.63
CA ALA A 81 11.40 -9.80 -15.84
C ALA A 81 10.54 -10.20 -17.04
N PHE A 82 11.02 -9.96 -18.24
CA PHE A 82 10.36 -10.39 -19.46
C PHE A 82 11.28 -11.37 -20.17
N ASP A 83 10.72 -12.51 -20.60
CA ASP A 83 11.45 -13.50 -21.38
C ASP A 83 11.69 -13.03 -22.82
N GLY A 84 12.37 -13.87 -23.62
CA GLY A 84 12.69 -13.55 -25.02
C GLY A 84 11.46 -13.36 -25.93
N GLU A 85 10.27 -13.74 -25.47
CA GLU A 85 8.99 -13.56 -26.15
C GLU A 85 8.21 -12.37 -25.60
N GLY A 86 8.78 -11.64 -24.62
CA GLY A 86 8.13 -10.51 -23.94
C GLY A 86 7.08 -10.93 -22.91
N LYS A 87 7.07 -12.18 -22.45
CA LYS A 87 6.15 -12.66 -21.43
C LYS A 87 6.67 -12.35 -20.03
N PRO A 88 5.84 -11.78 -19.12
CA PRO A 88 6.26 -11.48 -17.77
C PRO A 88 6.52 -12.75 -16.97
N THR A 89 7.61 -12.77 -16.22
CA THR A 89 8.02 -13.86 -15.34
C THR A 89 8.67 -13.30 -14.08
N TRP A 90 8.51 -14.02 -12.96
CA TRP A 90 9.12 -13.68 -11.69
C TRP A 90 10.41 -14.49 -11.51
N ILE A 91 11.55 -13.82 -11.46
CA ILE A 91 12.86 -14.44 -11.25
C ILE A 91 13.35 -14.16 -9.83
N ALA A 92 14.07 -15.10 -9.24
CA ALA A 92 14.69 -14.92 -7.93
C ALA A 92 15.61 -13.70 -7.93
N TYR A 93 15.56 -12.92 -6.86
CA TYR A 93 16.36 -11.72 -6.70
C TYR A 93 16.92 -11.65 -5.28
N ASP A 94 18.19 -11.33 -5.15
CA ASP A 94 18.79 -11.12 -3.83
C ASP A 94 18.44 -9.72 -3.33
N TRP A 95 17.63 -9.65 -2.28
CA TRP A 95 17.17 -8.39 -1.71
C TRP A 95 18.33 -7.50 -1.20
N HIS A 96 19.50 -8.07 -0.84
CA HIS A 96 20.68 -7.31 -0.44
C HIS A 96 21.20 -6.39 -1.57
N ASN A 97 20.86 -6.68 -2.83
CA ASN A 97 21.18 -5.77 -3.92
C ASN A 97 20.51 -4.41 -3.79
N LEU A 98 19.40 -4.33 -3.04
CA LEU A 98 18.72 -3.06 -2.76
C LEU A 98 19.55 -2.14 -1.88
N GLN A 99 20.44 -2.71 -1.06
CA GLN A 99 21.35 -1.97 -0.19
C GLN A 99 22.61 -1.47 -0.92
N LYS A 100 23.02 -2.18 -1.98
CA LYS A 100 24.32 -1.97 -2.66
C LYS A 100 24.23 -1.11 -3.92
N SER A 101 23.04 -0.89 -4.43
CA SER A 101 22.88 -0.47 -5.81
C SER A 101 23.13 1.03 -6.02
N GLU A 102 23.63 1.38 -7.21
CA GLU A 102 23.61 2.73 -7.77
C GLU A 102 22.19 3.32 -7.78
N ASN A 103 21.18 2.46 -7.63
CA ASN A 103 19.78 2.79 -7.50
C ASN A 103 19.31 2.92 -6.03
N ALA A 104 20.20 3.03 -5.05
CA ALA A 104 19.83 3.20 -3.64
C ALA A 104 18.94 4.44 -3.41
N LEU A 105 19.18 5.50 -4.19
CA LEU A 105 18.41 6.75 -4.12
C LEU A 105 17.12 6.74 -4.96
N ARG A 106 16.80 5.62 -5.63
CA ARG A 106 15.58 5.51 -6.42
C ARG A 106 14.35 5.59 -5.51
N GLN A 107 13.38 6.41 -5.90
CA GLN A 107 12.07 6.43 -5.24
C GLN A 107 11.53 5.01 -5.11
N THR A 108 11.28 4.58 -3.88
CA THR A 108 10.79 3.23 -3.59
C THR A 108 9.35 3.29 -3.09
N VAL A 109 8.43 2.70 -3.83
CA VAL A 109 7.00 2.61 -3.49
C VAL A 109 6.71 1.20 -3.02
N ILE A 110 6.20 1.03 -1.80
CA ILE A 110 5.85 -0.27 -1.21
C ILE A 110 4.33 -0.37 -1.11
N TYR A 111 3.75 -1.34 -1.82
CA TYR A 111 2.34 -1.70 -1.70
C TYR A 111 2.16 -2.88 -0.76
N VAL A 112 1.28 -2.73 0.23
CA VAL A 112 0.92 -3.78 1.20
C VAL A 112 -0.55 -4.15 1.02
N HIS A 113 -0.79 -5.36 0.52
CA HIS A 113 -2.14 -5.85 0.19
C HIS A 113 -3.01 -6.12 1.42
N GLY A 114 -4.31 -6.25 1.19
CA GLY A 114 -5.31 -6.52 2.22
C GLY A 114 -5.37 -7.99 2.69
N ASN A 115 -6.49 -8.34 3.36
CA ASN A 115 -6.78 -9.71 3.77
C ASN A 115 -7.24 -10.58 2.59
N ARG A 116 -7.16 -11.91 2.76
CA ARG A 116 -7.64 -12.94 1.82
C ARG A 116 -6.98 -12.94 0.46
N VAL A 117 -5.78 -12.41 0.38
CA VAL A 117 -4.94 -12.48 -0.80
C VAL A 117 -4.12 -13.77 -0.73
N SER A 118 -4.31 -14.66 -1.70
CA SER A 118 -3.58 -15.93 -1.81
C SER A 118 -2.25 -15.76 -2.55
N VAL A 119 -1.40 -16.77 -2.44
CA VAL A 119 -0.15 -16.85 -3.22
C VAL A 119 -0.48 -16.79 -4.72
N GLY A 120 0.24 -15.97 -5.45
CA GLY A 120 0.03 -15.72 -6.88
C GLY A 120 -0.98 -14.59 -7.16
N TYR A 121 -2.07 -14.50 -6.35
CA TYR A 121 -3.01 -13.40 -6.48
C TYR A 121 -2.41 -12.07 -5.95
N ASP A 122 -1.50 -12.12 -4.98
CA ASP A 122 -0.72 -10.99 -4.49
C ASP A 122 0.06 -10.29 -5.62
N ALA A 123 0.71 -11.07 -6.48
CA ALA A 123 1.38 -10.55 -7.65
C ALA A 123 0.39 -9.90 -8.64
N THR A 124 -0.75 -10.55 -8.91
CA THR A 124 -1.77 -10.06 -9.84
C THR A 124 -2.37 -8.73 -9.34
N GLU A 125 -2.77 -8.69 -8.07
CA GLU A 125 -3.31 -7.48 -7.44
C GLU A 125 -2.26 -6.37 -7.40
N GLY A 126 -1.03 -6.71 -7.01
CA GLY A 126 0.06 -5.74 -6.93
C GLY A 126 0.42 -5.12 -8.28
N ILE A 127 0.36 -5.89 -9.38
CA ILE A 127 0.57 -5.34 -10.73
C ILE A 127 -0.57 -4.39 -11.12
N ALA A 128 -1.82 -4.68 -10.79
CA ALA A 128 -2.92 -3.75 -11.05
C ALA A 128 -2.76 -2.43 -10.30
N VAL A 129 -2.25 -2.47 -9.06
CA VAL A 129 -1.91 -1.27 -8.29
C VAL A 129 -0.75 -0.50 -8.96
N TYR A 130 0.27 -1.20 -9.42
CA TYR A 130 1.38 -0.61 -10.18
C TYR A 130 0.91 0.06 -11.47
N GLU A 131 0.02 -0.57 -12.23
CA GLU A 131 -0.58 0.02 -13.43
C GLU A 131 -1.34 1.32 -13.12
N SER A 132 -2.09 1.35 -12.02
CA SER A 132 -2.78 2.57 -11.57
C SER A 132 -1.78 3.69 -11.21
N LEU A 133 -0.66 3.34 -10.56
CA LEU A 133 0.40 4.28 -10.23
C LEU A 133 1.03 4.88 -11.50
N ILE A 134 1.42 4.04 -12.47
CA ILE A 134 2.06 4.54 -13.70
C ILE A 134 1.11 5.39 -14.55
N ASN A 135 -0.17 5.05 -14.58
CA ASN A 135 -1.17 5.83 -15.33
C ASN A 135 -1.40 7.21 -14.73
N ALA A 136 -1.24 7.37 -13.42
CA ALA A 136 -1.41 8.63 -12.72
C ALA A 136 -0.14 9.48 -12.66
N ARG A 137 1.03 8.88 -12.97
CA ARG A 137 2.34 9.52 -12.88
C ARG A 137 2.57 10.48 -14.03
N SER A 138 2.89 11.74 -13.73
CA SER A 138 3.25 12.76 -14.72
C SER A 138 4.76 12.71 -15.06
N GLU A 139 5.60 12.51 -14.05
CA GLU A 139 7.03 12.37 -14.21
C GLU A 139 7.42 10.96 -14.64
N ARG A 140 8.51 10.83 -15.36
CA ARG A 140 9.01 9.54 -15.85
C ARG A 140 10.31 9.09 -15.17
N GLU A 141 10.62 9.67 -14.02
CA GLU A 141 11.74 9.20 -13.22
C GLU A 141 11.48 7.75 -12.78
N PRO A 142 12.45 6.84 -12.98
CA PRO A 142 12.28 5.44 -12.66
C PRO A 142 12.00 5.21 -11.18
N VAL A 143 11.00 4.39 -10.88
CA VAL A 143 10.66 4.00 -9.52
C VAL A 143 11.04 2.53 -9.26
N ARG A 144 11.28 2.20 -8.01
CA ARG A 144 11.24 0.84 -7.52
C ARG A 144 9.88 0.63 -6.89
N TYR A 145 9.12 -0.33 -7.42
CA TYR A 145 7.82 -0.71 -6.90
C TYR A 145 7.91 -2.08 -6.24
N ILE A 146 7.54 -2.17 -4.98
CA ILE A 146 7.60 -3.39 -4.17
C ILE A 146 6.19 -3.82 -3.80
N ILE A 147 5.82 -5.05 -4.16
CA ILE A 147 4.63 -5.74 -3.68
C ILE A 147 5.04 -6.48 -2.42
N TRP A 148 4.52 -6.06 -1.26
CA TRP A 148 4.76 -6.72 0.02
C TRP A 148 3.72 -7.80 0.26
N SER A 149 4.12 -9.06 0.11
CA SER A 149 3.26 -10.24 0.23
C SER A 149 3.38 -10.84 1.63
N TRP A 150 2.30 -10.76 2.41
CA TRP A 150 2.23 -11.29 3.77
C TRP A 150 1.21 -12.45 3.87
N PRO A 151 1.28 -13.35 4.91
CA PRO A 151 0.43 -14.53 5.02
C PRO A 151 -1.03 -14.19 5.35
N SER A 152 -1.77 -13.70 4.34
CA SER A 152 -3.16 -13.26 4.42
C SER A 152 -4.18 -14.21 3.82
N SER A 153 -3.77 -15.38 3.29
CA SER A 153 -4.69 -16.35 2.69
C SER A 153 -5.86 -16.69 3.62
N GLN A 154 -7.05 -16.84 3.05
CA GLN A 154 -8.27 -17.09 3.79
C GLN A 154 -8.16 -18.36 4.66
N ILE A 155 -8.68 -18.28 5.88
CA ILE A 155 -8.85 -19.43 6.77
C ILE A 155 -10.34 -19.67 7.04
N PRO A 156 -10.75 -20.91 7.44
CA PRO A 156 -12.14 -21.22 7.75
C PRO A 156 -12.71 -20.36 8.89
N GLY A 157 -13.95 -19.88 8.71
CA GLY A 157 -14.68 -19.07 9.67
C GLY A 157 -14.45 -17.57 9.47
N LEU A 158 -15.46 -16.86 8.97
CA LEU A 158 -15.41 -15.45 8.60
C LEU A 158 -14.85 -14.55 9.72
N ILE A 159 -15.47 -14.59 10.89
CA ILE A 159 -15.06 -13.75 12.05
C ILE A 159 -13.66 -14.15 12.53
N LYS A 160 -13.39 -15.47 12.61
CA LYS A 160 -12.08 -16.00 13.00
C LYS A 160 -10.99 -15.53 12.04
N ASP A 161 -11.26 -15.55 10.73
CA ASP A 161 -10.32 -15.10 9.71
C ASP A 161 -9.92 -13.64 9.94
N TYR A 162 -10.91 -12.76 10.12
CA TYR A 162 -10.63 -11.35 10.41
C TYR A 162 -9.85 -11.15 11.71
N GLN A 163 -10.25 -11.84 12.81
CA GLN A 163 -9.58 -11.71 14.10
C GLN A 163 -8.11 -12.16 14.04
N VAL A 164 -7.85 -13.33 13.45
CA VAL A 164 -6.49 -13.85 13.30
C VAL A 164 -5.65 -12.93 12.44
N LYS A 165 -6.20 -12.40 11.34
CA LYS A 165 -5.45 -11.51 10.45
C LYS A 165 -5.22 -10.13 11.06
N ALA A 166 -6.16 -9.61 11.84
CA ALA A 166 -5.97 -8.37 12.59
C ALA A 166 -4.76 -8.48 13.53
N VAL A 167 -4.60 -9.58 14.25
CA VAL A 167 -3.43 -9.81 15.11
C VAL A 167 -2.16 -10.03 14.29
N ARG A 168 -2.26 -10.75 13.17
CA ARG A 168 -1.12 -11.04 12.28
C ARG A 168 -0.54 -9.79 11.65
N THR A 169 -1.28 -8.70 11.49
CA THR A 169 -0.71 -7.45 10.99
C THR A 169 0.36 -6.85 11.92
N ASN A 170 0.39 -7.22 13.20
CA ASN A 170 1.40 -6.72 14.13
C ASN A 170 2.81 -7.24 13.79
N PRO A 171 3.06 -8.57 13.67
CA PRO A 171 4.35 -9.06 13.16
C PRO A 171 4.65 -8.57 11.73
N VAL A 172 3.66 -8.47 10.85
CA VAL A 172 3.87 -7.92 9.50
C VAL A 172 4.35 -6.46 9.57
N ALA A 173 3.83 -5.66 10.49
CA ALA A 173 4.29 -4.30 10.72
C ALA A 173 5.76 -4.26 11.18
N TRP A 174 6.15 -5.18 12.06
CA TRP A 174 7.55 -5.30 12.49
C TRP A 174 8.47 -5.71 11.32
N GLN A 175 8.08 -6.72 10.55
CA GLN A 175 8.83 -7.21 9.39
C GLN A 175 9.01 -6.10 8.34
N LEU A 176 7.96 -5.35 8.07
CA LEU A 176 7.99 -4.21 7.15
C LEU A 176 8.89 -3.08 7.68
N ALA A 177 8.80 -2.76 8.99
CA ALA A 177 9.63 -1.76 9.63
C ALA A 177 11.11 -2.17 9.57
N TRP A 178 11.42 -3.42 9.90
CA TRP A 178 12.76 -3.97 9.80
C TRP A 178 13.30 -3.85 8.36
N PHE A 179 12.55 -4.30 7.37
CA PHE A 179 12.98 -4.22 5.98
C PHE A 179 13.27 -2.78 5.53
N MET A 180 12.37 -1.85 5.85
CA MET A 180 12.60 -0.44 5.52
C MET A 180 13.84 0.13 6.20
N ASP A 181 14.12 -0.28 7.44
CA ASP A 181 15.29 0.17 8.18
C ASP A 181 16.61 -0.38 7.58
N GLN A 182 16.56 -1.50 6.84
CA GLN A 182 17.74 -2.06 6.15
C GLN A 182 18.04 -1.39 4.81
N LEU A 183 17.11 -0.66 4.23
CA LEU A 183 17.36 0.10 3.00
C LEU A 183 18.28 1.31 3.30
N PRO A 184 19.09 1.80 2.34
CA PRO A 184 19.89 3.01 2.54
C PRO A 184 19.08 4.17 3.12
N ALA A 185 19.69 4.94 4.03
CA ALA A 185 19.00 6.01 4.75
C ALA A 185 18.29 7.00 3.82
N GLU A 186 18.97 7.35 2.74
CA GLU A 186 18.55 8.37 1.79
C GLU A 186 17.48 7.86 0.80
N THR A 187 17.13 6.57 0.83
CA THR A 187 16.10 6.03 -0.07
C THR A 187 14.76 6.71 0.20
N PRO A 188 14.22 7.47 -0.78
CA PRO A 188 12.90 8.08 -0.62
C PRO A 188 11.83 7.00 -0.58
N LEU A 189 11.08 6.93 0.52
CA LEU A 189 10.06 5.91 0.74
C LEU A 189 8.66 6.47 0.55
N ALA A 190 7.84 5.72 -0.17
CA ALA A 190 6.41 5.91 -0.25
C ALA A 190 5.70 4.57 0.01
N LEU A 191 4.63 4.57 0.79
CA LEU A 191 3.92 3.35 1.14
C LEU A 191 2.43 3.49 0.83
N MET A 192 1.85 2.47 0.23
CA MET A 192 0.42 2.33 0.08
C MET A 192 -0.04 1.06 0.78
N GLY A 193 -0.92 1.21 1.77
CA GLY A 193 -1.56 0.09 2.45
C GLY A 193 -3.04 0.01 2.11
N TYR A 194 -3.53 -1.19 1.79
CA TYR A 194 -4.94 -1.45 1.54
C TYR A 194 -5.55 -2.33 2.64
N SER A 195 -6.67 -1.89 3.23
CA SER A 195 -7.40 -2.65 4.25
C SER A 195 -6.49 -3.03 5.43
N TYR A 196 -6.27 -4.30 5.73
CA TYR A 196 -5.29 -4.74 6.74
C TYR A 196 -3.83 -4.42 6.37
N GLY A 197 -3.53 -4.24 5.08
CA GLY A 197 -2.22 -3.70 4.68
C GLY A 197 -2.00 -2.27 5.19
N ALA A 198 -3.05 -1.45 5.21
CA ALA A 198 -2.97 -0.11 5.81
C ALA A 198 -2.68 -0.15 7.32
N ARG A 199 -3.25 -1.14 8.04
CA ARG A 199 -2.95 -1.37 9.45
C ARG A 199 -1.49 -1.77 9.64
N ALA A 200 -0.94 -2.65 8.78
CA ALA A 200 0.46 -3.05 8.84
C ALA A 200 1.39 -1.87 8.52
N VAL A 201 1.08 -1.05 7.52
CA VAL A 201 1.84 0.17 7.18
C VAL A 201 1.85 1.15 8.35
N SER A 202 0.69 1.47 8.93
CA SER A 202 0.61 2.39 10.08
C SER A 202 1.40 1.86 11.29
N GLY A 203 1.32 0.54 11.56
CA GLY A 203 2.10 -0.12 12.59
C GLY A 203 3.60 -0.08 12.33
N ALA A 204 4.03 -0.28 11.09
CA ALA A 204 5.44 -0.20 10.70
C ALA A 204 6.01 1.21 10.91
N MET A 205 5.27 2.23 10.53
CA MET A 205 5.66 3.62 10.77
C MET A 205 5.73 3.95 12.26
N HIS A 206 4.81 3.37 13.09
CA HIS A 206 4.86 3.50 14.54
C HIS A 206 6.13 2.88 15.14
N ILE A 207 6.50 1.67 14.70
CA ILE A 207 7.72 0.98 15.17
C ILE A 207 8.97 1.74 14.72
N LEU A 208 9.03 2.21 13.47
CA LEU A 208 10.11 3.07 12.98
C LEU A 208 10.22 4.38 13.76
N GLY A 209 9.10 4.93 14.26
CA GLY A 209 9.09 6.10 15.14
C GLY A 209 9.54 5.82 16.58
N GLY A 210 10.08 4.62 16.87
CA GLY A 210 10.48 4.19 18.21
C GLY A 210 9.29 3.79 19.09
N GLY A 211 8.16 3.43 18.47
CA GLY A 211 7.03 2.81 19.15
C GLY A 211 7.17 1.30 19.27
N HIS A 212 6.19 0.66 19.91
CA HIS A 212 6.10 -0.78 20.04
C HIS A 212 4.66 -1.26 19.94
N ILE A 213 4.44 -2.46 19.42
CA ILE A 213 3.14 -3.12 19.38
C ILE A 213 3.24 -4.41 20.21
N GLY A 214 2.70 -4.39 21.42
CA GLY A 214 3.02 -5.42 22.42
C GLY A 214 4.52 -5.44 22.70
N ASN A 215 5.18 -6.56 22.47
CA ASN A 215 6.63 -6.69 22.64
C ASN A 215 7.43 -6.43 21.35
N LEU A 216 6.74 -6.13 20.25
CA LEU A 216 7.39 -5.94 18.96
C LEU A 216 7.92 -4.50 18.83
N LYS A 217 9.24 -4.39 18.75
CA LYS A 217 9.99 -3.14 18.52
C LYS A 217 11.25 -3.45 17.73
N LEU A 218 11.87 -2.47 17.15
CA LEU A 218 13.26 -2.59 16.67
C LEU A 218 14.19 -2.23 17.83
N ASP A 219 15.02 -3.18 18.26
CA ASP A 219 15.95 -2.97 19.38
C ASP A 219 17.07 -2.01 18.98
N GLU A 220 17.57 -2.15 17.76
CA GLU A 220 18.56 -1.27 17.15
C GLU A 220 18.06 -0.82 15.79
N ARG A 221 18.27 0.46 15.49
CA ARG A 221 17.93 1.07 14.20
C ARG A 221 19.20 1.21 13.37
N ALA A 222 19.19 0.67 12.14
CA ALA A 222 20.26 0.88 11.18
C ALA A 222 20.35 2.35 10.76
N HIS A 223 19.18 2.98 10.60
CA HIS A 223 19.06 4.36 10.14
C HIS A 223 18.03 5.16 10.96
N PRO A 224 18.38 5.57 12.21
CA PRO A 224 17.45 6.30 13.09
C PRO A 224 17.05 7.66 12.53
N ASP A 225 17.90 8.29 11.73
CA ASP A 225 17.71 9.62 11.14
C ASP A 225 17.16 9.57 9.71
N ARG A 226 16.60 8.42 9.29
CA ARG A 226 15.96 8.26 7.98
C ARG A 226 14.92 9.38 7.74
N PRO A 227 14.89 9.99 6.54
CA PRO A 227 13.84 10.92 6.16
C PRO A 227 12.45 10.28 6.28
N ALA A 228 11.47 11.09 6.64
CA ALA A 228 10.08 10.65 6.77
C ALA A 228 9.51 10.21 5.41
N ALA A 229 8.66 9.20 5.44
CA ALA A 229 8.04 8.62 4.25
C ALA A 229 6.70 9.28 3.90
N ARG A 230 6.25 9.10 2.67
CA ARG A 230 4.88 9.42 2.23
C ARG A 230 4.02 8.17 2.33
N VAL A 231 2.79 8.33 2.83
CA VAL A 231 1.92 7.18 3.13
C VAL A 231 0.52 7.41 2.60
N ALA A 232 -0.04 6.43 1.90
CA ALA A 232 -1.45 6.35 1.53
C ALA A 232 -2.11 5.16 2.25
N LEU A 233 -3.20 5.42 2.96
CA LEU A 233 -3.99 4.43 3.69
C LEU A 233 -5.36 4.32 3.04
N MET A 234 -5.59 3.24 2.27
CA MET A 234 -6.81 3.02 1.51
C MET A 234 -7.71 2.01 2.20
N ALA A 235 -8.99 2.35 2.42
CA ALA A 235 -9.97 1.50 3.09
C ALA A 235 -9.39 0.88 4.38
N ALA A 236 -8.72 1.69 5.19
CA ALA A 236 -7.87 1.25 6.29
C ALA A 236 -8.66 0.56 7.40
N ALA A 237 -8.32 -0.71 7.66
CA ALA A 237 -9.02 -1.59 8.61
C ALA A 237 -8.35 -1.60 9.99
N PHE A 238 -8.38 -0.45 10.66
CA PHE A 238 -7.99 -0.26 12.07
C PHE A 238 -8.73 0.94 12.64
N ASP A 239 -8.77 1.08 13.97
CA ASP A 239 -9.55 2.13 14.62
C ASP A 239 -9.06 3.52 14.23
N ALA A 240 -9.98 4.40 13.94
CA ALA A 240 -9.72 5.72 13.36
C ALA A 240 -8.86 6.65 14.25
N ASP A 241 -8.84 6.41 15.55
CA ASP A 241 -8.09 7.17 16.55
C ASP A 241 -6.65 6.69 16.78
N TRP A 242 -6.25 5.52 16.24
CA TRP A 242 -4.95 4.90 16.56
C TRP A 242 -3.72 5.78 16.33
N VAL A 243 -3.78 6.70 15.38
CA VAL A 243 -2.67 7.62 15.09
C VAL A 243 -2.66 8.87 15.96
N LEU A 244 -3.69 9.03 16.84
CA LEU A 244 -3.77 10.17 17.76
C LEU A 244 -2.78 10.02 18.93
N PRO A 245 -2.40 11.12 19.61
CA PRO A 245 -1.57 11.07 20.79
C PRO A 245 -2.19 10.21 21.91
N GLY A 246 -1.41 9.29 22.47
CA GLY A 246 -1.84 8.36 23.50
C GLY A 246 -2.38 7.05 22.96
N GLU A 247 -2.61 6.93 21.64
CA GLU A 247 -3.22 5.77 21.01
C GLU A 247 -2.18 4.78 20.45
N VAL A 248 -2.67 3.65 19.91
CA VAL A 248 -1.87 2.45 19.56
C VAL A 248 -0.72 2.76 18.58
N HIS A 249 -0.94 3.59 17.57
CA HIS A 249 0.05 3.95 16.57
C HIS A 249 0.51 5.41 16.64
N GLN A 250 0.44 6.04 17.82
CA GLN A 250 0.72 7.46 18.07
C GLN A 250 2.08 7.96 17.53
N LYS A 251 3.06 7.07 17.41
CA LYS A 251 4.40 7.42 16.89
C LYS A 251 4.49 7.39 15.36
N ALA A 252 3.47 6.88 14.65
CA ALA A 252 3.53 6.73 13.20
C ALA A 252 3.81 8.06 12.48
N LEU A 253 3.15 9.13 12.92
CA LEU A 253 3.29 10.46 12.31
C LEU A 253 4.68 11.08 12.47
N THR A 254 5.55 10.57 13.34
CA THR A 254 6.93 11.04 13.46
C THR A 254 7.78 10.64 12.25
N GLN A 255 7.38 9.57 11.56
CA GLN A 255 8.05 9.01 10.38
C GLN A 255 7.28 9.28 9.07
N ILE A 256 6.25 10.11 9.12
CA ILE A 256 5.42 10.41 7.96
C ILE A 256 5.51 11.90 7.62
N GLU A 257 6.03 12.19 6.43
CA GLU A 257 6.06 13.53 5.84
C GLU A 257 4.67 13.95 5.37
N ARG A 258 3.98 13.03 4.67
CA ARG A 258 2.64 13.23 4.13
C ARG A 258 1.81 11.97 4.25
N MET A 259 0.58 12.10 4.72
CA MET A 259 -0.37 11.02 4.84
C MET A 259 -1.63 11.33 4.03
N VAL A 260 -2.02 10.41 3.16
CA VAL A 260 -3.31 10.44 2.47
C VAL A 260 -4.19 9.32 3.02
N VAL A 261 -5.37 9.65 3.51
CA VAL A 261 -6.36 8.69 4.00
C VAL A 261 -7.52 8.67 3.01
N ILE A 262 -7.75 7.50 2.39
CA ILE A 262 -8.86 7.29 1.46
C ILE A 262 -10.01 6.67 2.24
N THR A 263 -11.15 7.37 2.29
CA THR A 263 -12.35 6.95 3.01
C THR A 263 -13.50 6.61 2.07
N ASN A 264 -14.31 5.64 2.47
CA ASN A 264 -15.55 5.28 1.80
C ASN A 264 -16.64 4.96 2.84
N HIS A 265 -17.58 5.87 3.03
CA HIS A 265 -18.66 5.74 4.01
C HIS A 265 -19.67 4.64 3.68
N HIS A 266 -19.66 4.12 2.45
CA HIS A 266 -20.52 3.03 2.00
C HIS A 266 -19.85 1.67 1.99
N ASP A 267 -18.55 1.59 2.32
CA ASP A 267 -17.80 0.34 2.36
C ASP A 267 -18.36 -0.62 3.42
N PRO A 268 -18.93 -1.77 3.02
CA PRO A 268 -19.56 -2.69 3.96
C PRO A 268 -18.55 -3.37 4.91
N ALA A 269 -17.32 -3.61 4.46
CA ALA A 269 -16.29 -4.21 5.31
C ALA A 269 -15.86 -3.25 6.42
N MET A 270 -15.72 -1.98 6.10
CA MET A 270 -15.37 -0.94 7.08
C MET A 270 -16.54 -0.67 8.03
N LYS A 271 -17.77 -0.66 7.54
CA LYS A 271 -18.98 -0.49 8.37
C LYS A 271 -19.13 -1.58 9.44
N TYR A 272 -18.82 -2.83 9.08
CA TYR A 272 -18.93 -3.97 10.00
C TYR A 272 -17.61 -4.35 10.69
N PHE A 273 -16.58 -3.55 10.52
CA PHE A 273 -15.25 -3.79 11.09
C PHE A 273 -15.29 -4.04 12.61
N LYS A 274 -16.05 -3.24 13.38
CA LYS A 274 -16.18 -3.38 14.83
C LYS A 274 -16.70 -4.76 15.28
N LEU A 275 -17.57 -5.37 14.49
CA LEU A 275 -18.13 -6.70 14.81
C LEU A 275 -17.11 -7.81 14.65
N SER A 276 -16.12 -7.61 13.78
CA SER A 276 -15.11 -8.63 13.45
C SER A 276 -13.91 -8.63 14.39
N THR A 277 -13.59 -7.50 15.03
CA THR A 277 -12.30 -7.30 15.70
C THR A 277 -12.37 -7.27 17.23
N LYS A 278 -13.54 -7.22 17.87
CA LYS A 278 -13.71 -6.98 19.33
C LYS A 278 -12.98 -5.71 19.80
N MET A 279 -12.81 -4.74 18.93
CA MET A 279 -12.05 -3.53 19.20
C MET A 279 -12.91 -2.47 19.89
N SER A 280 -12.32 -1.36 20.24
CA SER A 280 -12.77 -0.29 21.14
C SER A 280 -14.16 0.32 20.87
N GLY A 281 -14.85 -0.09 19.84
CA GLY A 281 -16.11 0.53 19.42
C GLY A 281 -15.95 1.74 18.51
N VAL A 282 -14.71 2.15 18.23
CA VAL A 282 -14.38 3.21 17.28
C VAL A 282 -14.56 2.71 15.85
N ASP A 283 -14.96 3.58 14.92
CA ASP A 283 -15.10 3.22 13.52
C ASP A 283 -13.74 2.95 12.86
N ALA A 284 -13.73 2.19 11.78
CA ALA A 284 -12.52 2.00 10.99
C ALA A 284 -12.07 3.32 10.37
N LEU A 285 -10.76 3.53 10.31
CA LEU A 285 -10.16 4.70 9.66
C LEU A 285 -10.62 4.85 8.21
N GLY A 286 -10.72 3.75 7.47
CA GLY A 286 -11.19 3.74 6.09
C GLY A 286 -12.68 4.04 5.91
N LEU A 287 -13.47 4.06 6.99
CA LEU A 287 -14.88 4.45 6.95
C LEU A 287 -15.04 5.98 7.06
N ASN A 288 -14.52 6.55 8.14
CA ASN A 288 -14.82 7.94 8.52
C ASN A 288 -13.60 8.86 8.59
N GLY A 289 -12.38 8.32 8.35
CA GLY A 289 -11.16 9.08 8.50
C GLY A 289 -10.74 9.26 9.97
N ILE A 290 -9.73 10.10 10.20
CA ILE A 290 -9.20 10.43 11.54
C ILE A 290 -10.17 11.40 12.21
N PRO A 291 -10.73 11.05 13.39
CA PRO A 291 -11.54 12.00 14.16
C PRO A 291 -10.64 13.06 14.75
N ASP A 292 -11.18 14.27 14.95
CA ASP A 292 -10.47 15.36 15.63
C ASP A 292 -9.02 15.58 15.14
N VAL A 293 -8.80 15.63 13.83
CA VAL A 293 -7.47 15.86 13.22
C VAL A 293 -6.73 17.05 13.89
N LYS A 294 -7.47 18.01 14.42
CA LYS A 294 -6.92 19.16 15.15
C LYS A 294 -6.10 18.77 16.39
N LYS A 295 -6.39 17.62 17.01
CA LYS A 295 -5.60 17.08 18.14
C LYS A 295 -4.16 16.77 17.76
N LEU A 296 -3.88 16.61 16.48
CA LEU A 296 -2.55 16.37 15.93
C LEU A 296 -1.70 17.67 15.82
N GLY A 297 -2.25 18.83 16.14
CA GLY A 297 -1.53 20.10 16.09
C GLY A 297 -0.94 20.36 14.70
N THR A 298 0.35 20.66 14.64
CA THR A 298 1.06 20.93 13.37
C THR A 298 1.11 19.74 12.43
N ALA A 299 1.04 18.50 12.95
CA ALA A 299 1.04 17.29 12.12
C ALA A 299 -0.24 17.17 11.27
N SER A 300 -1.34 17.82 11.68
CA SER A 300 -2.58 17.83 10.88
C SER A 300 -2.39 18.39 9.47
N LYS A 301 -1.45 19.31 9.28
CA LYS A 301 -1.14 19.92 7.97
C LYS A 301 -0.51 18.94 6.97
N ARG A 302 -0.02 17.80 7.44
CA ARG A 302 0.58 16.76 6.62
C ARG A 302 -0.42 15.67 6.24
N ILE A 303 -1.68 15.78 6.69
CA ILE A 303 -2.70 14.76 6.52
C ILE A 303 -3.78 15.29 5.57
N GLN A 304 -4.05 14.53 4.54
CA GLN A 304 -5.19 14.73 3.67
C GLN A 304 -6.14 13.56 3.78
N GLN A 305 -7.43 13.84 3.86
CA GLN A 305 -8.49 12.83 3.83
C GLN A 305 -9.30 13.03 2.55
N ILE A 306 -9.41 11.96 1.74
CA ILE A 306 -10.09 11.97 0.44
C ILE A 306 -11.28 11.00 0.53
N ASP A 307 -12.48 11.53 0.44
CA ASP A 307 -13.70 10.74 0.39
C ASP A 307 -13.97 10.29 -1.06
N VAL A 308 -13.99 8.97 -1.29
CA VAL A 308 -14.27 8.34 -2.57
C VAL A 308 -15.61 7.60 -2.59
N THR A 309 -16.50 7.92 -1.64
CA THR A 309 -17.81 7.26 -1.50
C THR A 309 -18.64 7.31 -2.77
N ALA A 310 -18.61 8.45 -3.48
CA ALA A 310 -19.37 8.63 -4.70
C ALA A 310 -18.81 7.80 -5.87
N GLU A 311 -17.49 7.64 -5.93
CA GLU A 311 -16.80 6.93 -7.01
C GLU A 311 -16.83 5.40 -6.79
N VAL A 312 -16.61 4.95 -5.58
CA VAL A 312 -16.46 3.53 -5.23
C VAL A 312 -17.79 2.88 -4.81
N GLY A 313 -18.67 3.66 -4.15
CA GLY A 313 -19.97 3.16 -3.70
C GLY A 313 -19.85 2.05 -2.65
N ARG A 314 -20.73 1.05 -2.74
CA ARG A 314 -20.84 -0.06 -1.77
C ARG A 314 -19.85 -1.19 -2.09
N SER A 315 -18.59 -0.89 -2.18
CA SER A 315 -17.55 -1.86 -2.48
C SER A 315 -16.38 -1.80 -1.47
N HIS A 316 -15.77 -2.97 -1.24
CA HIS A 316 -14.48 -3.14 -0.58
C HIS A 316 -13.48 -3.84 -1.50
N VAL A 317 -13.72 -3.84 -2.80
CA VAL A 317 -12.84 -4.47 -3.78
C VAL A 317 -11.81 -3.44 -4.23
N ILE A 318 -10.52 -3.76 -4.11
CA ILE A 318 -9.43 -2.83 -4.43
C ILE A 318 -9.54 -2.24 -5.84
N TYR A 319 -9.95 -3.05 -6.82
CA TYR A 319 -10.06 -2.61 -8.22
C TYR A 319 -11.04 -1.45 -8.43
N ASP A 320 -12.07 -1.35 -7.57
CA ASP A 320 -13.03 -0.24 -7.62
C ASP A 320 -12.39 1.07 -7.08
N TYR A 321 -11.40 0.94 -6.18
CA TYR A 321 -10.61 2.07 -5.69
C TYR A 321 -9.52 2.49 -6.68
N LEU A 322 -9.05 1.58 -7.56
CA LEU A 322 -7.99 1.89 -8.54
C LEU A 322 -8.51 2.57 -9.81
N ALA A 323 -9.80 2.90 -9.88
CA ALA A 323 -10.37 3.59 -11.03
C ALA A 323 -9.62 4.90 -11.31
N ASP A 324 -9.43 5.19 -12.61
CA ASP A 324 -8.81 6.44 -13.07
C ASP A 324 -9.74 7.62 -12.80
N THR A 325 -9.64 8.18 -11.61
CA THR A 325 -10.41 9.34 -11.15
C THR A 325 -9.47 10.46 -10.70
N PRO A 326 -9.89 11.73 -10.76
CA PRO A 326 -9.09 12.85 -10.28
C PRO A 326 -8.62 12.68 -8.81
N LYS A 327 -9.45 12.05 -7.96
CA LYS A 327 -9.13 11.81 -6.55
C LYS A 327 -8.02 10.77 -6.39
N MET A 328 -8.08 9.67 -7.16
CA MET A 328 -7.06 8.63 -7.11
C MET A 328 -5.75 9.09 -7.74
N ASN A 329 -5.81 9.81 -8.85
CA ASN A 329 -4.63 10.41 -9.45
C ASN A 329 -3.93 11.39 -8.49
N ARG A 330 -4.70 12.21 -7.78
CA ARG A 330 -4.18 13.10 -6.74
C ARG A 330 -3.50 12.34 -5.60
N MET A 331 -4.06 11.21 -5.17
CA MET A 331 -3.42 10.34 -4.16
C MET A 331 -2.04 9.87 -4.64
N TRP A 332 -1.94 9.38 -5.88
CA TRP A 332 -0.68 8.92 -6.46
C TRP A 332 0.34 10.05 -6.60
N GLN A 333 -0.06 11.21 -7.13
CA GLN A 333 0.80 12.38 -7.27
C GLN A 333 1.38 12.81 -5.92
N GLN A 334 0.57 12.80 -4.86
CA GLN A 334 1.06 13.10 -3.52
C GLN A 334 1.99 12.05 -2.95
N LEU A 335 1.76 10.79 -3.26
CA LEU A 335 2.61 9.70 -2.83
C LEU A 335 3.98 9.75 -3.54
N LEU A 336 4.00 10.18 -4.80
CA LEU A 336 5.21 10.32 -5.60
C LEU A 336 5.92 11.68 -5.48
N ASP A 337 5.29 12.65 -4.81
CA ASP A 337 5.76 14.04 -4.70
C ASP A 337 5.79 14.80 -6.03
N GLU A 338 4.96 14.38 -6.97
CA GLU A 338 4.77 15.10 -8.21
C GLU A 338 3.89 16.33 -7.93
N ASP A 339 4.46 17.54 -8.08
CA ASP A 339 3.80 18.83 -7.88
C ASP A 339 2.90 18.94 -6.63
N ALA A 340 3.55 18.99 -5.49
CA ALA A 340 2.88 19.24 -4.21
C ALA A 340 2.39 20.69 -4.09
N THR A 341 1.50 21.12 -4.98
CA THR A 341 0.70 22.31 -4.70
C THR A 341 -0.07 22.03 -3.42
N PRO A 342 0.10 22.82 -2.35
CA PRO A 342 -0.64 22.62 -1.11
C PRO A 342 -2.12 22.58 -1.46
N LEU A 343 -2.78 21.44 -1.16
CA LEU A 343 -4.21 21.33 -1.38
C LEU A 343 -4.89 22.42 -0.57
N ARG A 344 -5.71 23.23 -1.22
CA ARG A 344 -6.66 24.07 -0.52
C ARG A 344 -7.49 23.15 0.34
N ASP A 345 -7.59 23.49 1.64
CA ASP A 345 -8.45 22.80 2.59
C ASP A 345 -9.84 22.64 1.98
N GLU A 346 -10.14 21.46 1.43
CA GLU A 346 -11.54 21.10 1.23
C GLU A 346 -12.12 20.95 2.64
N PRO A 347 -13.18 21.67 2.96
CA PRO A 347 -13.77 21.56 4.28
C PRO A 347 -14.18 20.11 4.49
N VAL A 348 -13.61 19.47 5.53
CA VAL A 348 -14.10 18.17 6.00
C VAL A 348 -15.59 18.35 6.25
N PRO A 349 -16.49 17.63 5.55
CA PRO A 349 -17.91 17.76 5.77
C PRO A 349 -18.18 17.52 7.25
N ALA A 350 -18.80 18.50 7.91
CA ALA A 350 -19.21 18.35 9.29
C ALA A 350 -20.15 17.14 9.36
N TYR A 351 -19.71 16.10 10.06
CA TYR A 351 -20.51 14.90 10.28
C TYR A 351 -21.74 15.30 11.10
N ALA A 352 -22.89 15.45 10.44
CA ALA A 352 -24.18 15.49 11.12
C ALA A 352 -24.39 14.09 11.68
N GLY A 353 -24.22 13.93 13.00
CA GLY A 353 -24.49 12.69 13.69
C GLY A 353 -25.87 12.19 13.29
N LEU A 354 -25.94 10.98 12.79
CA LEU A 354 -27.20 10.26 12.69
C LEU A 354 -27.67 10.02 14.13
N ASP A 355 -28.72 10.73 14.52
CA ASP A 355 -29.42 10.51 15.76
C ASP A 355 -29.73 9.01 15.92
N ALA A 356 -29.33 8.47 17.08
CA ALA A 356 -29.48 7.05 17.43
C ALA A 356 -30.96 6.57 17.49
N ASP A 357 -31.93 7.45 17.27
CA ASP A 357 -33.36 7.16 17.46
C ASP A 357 -34.12 6.71 16.20
N THR A 358 -33.47 6.60 15.03
CA THR A 358 -34.16 6.21 13.79
C THR A 358 -33.95 4.72 13.39
N ALA A 359 -33.29 3.92 14.21
CA ALA A 359 -32.95 2.53 13.90
C ALA A 359 -33.88 1.47 14.55
N LEU A 360 -34.99 1.89 15.19
CA LEU A 360 -35.99 0.98 15.77
C LEU A 360 -37.41 1.41 15.35
N ARG A 361 -37.72 1.27 14.10
CA ARG A 361 -39.10 1.08 13.60
C ARG A 361 -39.11 0.27 12.32
#